data_2f65d924297096c9cf32ed9d311a49d0
#
_entry.id   2f65d924297096c9cf32ed9d311a49d0
#
_cell.length_a   1.000
_cell.length_b   1.000
_cell.length_c   1.000
_cell.angle_alpha   90.00
_cell.angle_beta   90.00
_cell.angle_gamma   90.00
#
_symmetry.space_group_name_H-M   'P 1'
#
loop_
_entity.id
_entity.type
_entity.pdbx_description
1 polymer ?
#
loop_
_entity_poly.entity_id
_entity_poly.type
_entity_poly.pdbx_seq_one_letter_code
_entity_poly.pdbx_strand_id
1 'polypeptide(L)'
;ENAKFKVEITKTEEITAHGINNAEFLIATNVGETFKPLAKIASGGEISRIMLALKTVFSAVDNISVLIFDEIDTGISGETVRRVAEKLRELSRNTQIICVTHSPQIAGKAQQQFFIKKEIENGLTETKVRELNTEERIREIARIISGDNITEASVNHAKEIMGLWDKKVLI
;
A
#
# COMPACT_ATOMS: atom_id res chain seq x y z
N GLU A 1 -9.85 -9.26 -6.74
CA GLU A 1 -9.89 -10.36 -7.74
C GLU A 1 -10.96 -10.19 -8.82
N ASN A 2 -11.83 -9.22 -8.70
CA ASN A 2 -12.97 -9.05 -9.60
C ASN A 2 -12.97 -7.71 -10.33
N ALA A 3 -11.93 -6.90 -10.17
CA ALA A 3 -11.78 -5.66 -10.91
C ALA A 3 -11.59 -5.96 -12.41
N LYS A 4 -12.29 -5.21 -13.25
CA LYS A 4 -12.16 -5.28 -14.70
C LYS A 4 -11.54 -3.98 -15.20
N PHE A 5 -10.61 -4.10 -16.13
CA PHE A 5 -9.93 -2.97 -16.76
C PHE A 5 -10.17 -3.02 -18.27
N LYS A 6 -10.42 -1.86 -18.86
CA LYS A 6 -10.66 -1.71 -20.30
C LYS A 6 -9.96 -0.45 -20.81
N VAL A 7 -9.37 -0.53 -21.97
CA VAL A 7 -8.93 0.66 -22.73
C VAL A 7 -9.97 0.92 -23.80
N GLU A 8 -10.56 2.10 -23.78
CA GLU A 8 -11.51 2.54 -24.80
C GLU A 8 -10.78 3.50 -25.76
N ILE A 9 -10.83 3.16 -27.05
CA ILE A 9 -10.19 3.96 -28.09
C ILE A 9 -11.31 4.48 -29.00
N THR A 10 -11.44 5.80 -29.07
CA THR A 10 -12.41 6.48 -29.92
C THR A 10 -11.69 7.37 -30.95
N LYS A 11 -12.23 7.46 -32.15
CA LYS A 11 -11.73 8.41 -33.15
C LYS A 11 -12.21 9.83 -32.84
N THR A 12 -11.32 10.79 -32.97
CA THR A 12 -11.68 12.22 -32.98
C THR A 12 -12.07 12.65 -34.39
N GLU A 13 -12.89 13.68 -34.52
CA GLU A 13 -13.29 14.24 -35.82
C GLU A 13 -12.13 14.97 -36.50
N GLU A 14 -11.23 15.52 -35.71
CA GLU A 14 -10.06 16.29 -36.21
C GLU A 14 -8.74 15.63 -35.77
N ILE A 15 -7.71 15.79 -36.61
CA ILE A 15 -6.35 15.36 -36.27
C ILE A 15 -5.75 16.37 -35.29
N THR A 16 -5.33 15.88 -34.12
CA THR A 16 -4.67 16.68 -33.08
C THR A 16 -3.15 16.47 -33.11
N ALA A 17 -2.41 17.27 -32.31
CA ALA A 17 -0.97 17.07 -32.11
C ALA A 17 -0.63 15.68 -31.51
N HIS A 18 -1.61 15.00 -30.89
CA HIS A 18 -1.50 13.67 -30.32
C HIS A 18 -2.08 12.55 -31.19
N GLY A 19 -2.51 12.86 -32.41
CA GLY A 19 -3.08 11.90 -33.36
C GLY A 19 -4.59 12.04 -33.52
N ILE A 20 -5.21 11.02 -34.11
CA ILE A 20 -6.65 10.96 -34.45
C ILE A 20 -7.46 10.13 -33.44
N ASN A 21 -6.81 9.49 -32.50
CA ASN A 21 -7.49 8.63 -31.52
C ASN A 21 -7.42 9.23 -30.12
N ASN A 22 -8.51 9.15 -29.39
CA ASN A 22 -8.53 9.37 -27.94
C ASN A 22 -8.56 8.02 -27.23
N ALA A 23 -7.67 7.83 -26.24
CA ALA A 23 -7.62 6.62 -25.43
C ALA A 23 -8.01 6.94 -23.99
N GLU A 24 -8.99 6.23 -23.46
CA GLU A 24 -9.45 6.37 -22.09
C GLU A 24 -9.32 5.04 -21.34
N PHE A 25 -8.76 5.10 -20.14
CA PHE A 25 -8.68 3.95 -19.24
C PHE A 25 -9.95 3.89 -18.38
N LEU A 26 -10.64 2.75 -18.46
CA LEU A 26 -11.86 2.49 -17.74
C LEU A 26 -11.66 1.32 -16.76
N ILE A 27 -12.25 1.43 -15.58
CA ILE A 27 -12.20 0.38 -14.57
C ILE A 27 -13.58 0.16 -13.93
N ALA A 28 -13.87 -1.10 -13.59
CA ALA A 28 -14.94 -1.50 -12.67
C ALA A 28 -14.27 -2.22 -11.51
N THR A 29 -14.34 -1.65 -10.31
CA THR A 29 -13.62 -2.15 -9.12
C THR A 29 -14.32 -3.32 -8.46
N ASN A 30 -15.64 -3.44 -8.65
CA ASN A 30 -16.45 -4.51 -8.08
C ASN A 30 -17.28 -5.24 -9.13
N VAL A 31 -17.72 -6.45 -8.80
CA VAL A 31 -18.65 -7.22 -9.65
C VAL A 31 -19.97 -6.50 -9.78
N GLY A 32 -20.43 -6.33 -11.02
CA GLY A 32 -21.69 -5.66 -11.32
C GLY A 32 -21.62 -4.14 -11.43
N GLU A 33 -20.47 -3.53 -11.12
CA GLU A 33 -20.27 -2.10 -11.38
C GLU A 33 -20.10 -1.80 -12.88
N THR A 34 -20.56 -0.61 -13.26
CA THR A 34 -20.32 -0.06 -14.59
C THR A 34 -18.89 0.45 -14.70
N PHE A 35 -18.31 0.37 -15.89
CA PHE A 35 -17.02 0.97 -16.16
C PHE A 35 -17.05 2.48 -15.95
N LYS A 36 -16.07 3.00 -15.22
CA LYS A 36 -15.87 4.43 -14.99
C LYS A 36 -14.47 4.83 -15.44
N PRO A 37 -14.29 6.05 -15.96
CA PRO A 37 -12.97 6.59 -16.23
C PRO A 37 -12.06 6.52 -15.02
N LEU A 38 -10.83 6.07 -15.23
CA LEU A 38 -9.81 6.00 -14.16
C LEU A 38 -9.62 7.36 -13.46
N ALA A 39 -9.68 8.43 -14.24
CA ALA A 39 -9.59 9.82 -13.76
C ALA A 39 -10.76 10.25 -12.84
N LYS A 40 -11.86 9.50 -12.82
CA LYS A 40 -13.04 9.78 -11.97
C LYS A 40 -13.11 8.92 -10.71
N ILE A 41 -12.08 8.16 -10.40
CA ILE A 41 -12.01 7.40 -9.15
C ILE A 41 -11.83 8.37 -7.99
N ALA A 42 -12.72 8.29 -7.02
CA ALA A 42 -12.78 9.24 -5.91
C ALA A 42 -12.00 8.81 -4.66
N SER A 43 -11.60 7.52 -4.55
CA SER A 43 -10.92 6.99 -3.37
C SER A 43 -9.41 7.01 -3.53
N GLY A 44 -8.70 7.68 -2.61
CA GLY A 44 -7.23 7.70 -2.55
C GLY A 44 -6.63 6.29 -2.47
N GLY A 45 -7.21 5.43 -1.64
CA GLY A 45 -6.78 4.04 -1.51
C GLY A 45 -6.95 3.22 -2.79
N GLU A 46 -8.04 3.42 -3.54
CA GLU A 46 -8.24 2.75 -4.84
C GLU A 46 -7.21 3.22 -5.86
N ILE A 47 -6.96 4.52 -5.95
CA ILE A 47 -5.95 5.10 -6.85
C ILE A 47 -4.56 4.55 -6.49
N SER A 48 -4.18 4.53 -5.21
CA SER A 48 -2.89 4.01 -4.75
C SER A 48 -2.70 2.54 -5.13
N ARG A 49 -3.73 1.71 -5.00
CA ARG A 49 -3.68 0.29 -5.40
C ARG A 49 -3.61 0.09 -6.92
N ILE A 50 -4.32 0.91 -7.70
CA ILE A 50 -4.24 0.89 -9.17
C ILE A 50 -2.83 1.30 -9.61
N MET A 51 -2.26 2.35 -9.00
CA MET A 51 -0.89 2.78 -9.28
C MET A 51 0.13 1.70 -8.90
N LEU A 52 -0.06 1.00 -7.77
CA LEU A 52 0.78 -0.15 -7.42
C LEU A 52 0.73 -1.24 -8.50
N ALA A 53 -0.47 -1.58 -9.01
CA ALA A 53 -0.62 -2.58 -10.06
C ALA A 53 0.07 -2.15 -11.36
N LEU A 54 -0.13 -0.91 -11.80
CA LEU A 54 0.53 -0.35 -12.99
C LEU A 54 2.05 -0.32 -12.83
N LYS A 55 2.57 0.15 -11.68
CA LYS A 55 4.01 0.20 -11.40
C LYS A 55 4.62 -1.20 -11.31
N THR A 56 3.89 -2.20 -10.85
CA THR A 56 4.35 -3.60 -10.87
C THR A 56 4.53 -4.11 -12.30
N VAL A 57 3.62 -3.76 -13.22
CA VAL A 57 3.70 -4.15 -14.63
C VAL A 57 4.83 -3.41 -15.35
N PHE A 58 5.00 -2.12 -15.09
CA PHE A 58 5.97 -1.27 -15.77
C PHE A 58 7.34 -1.19 -15.07
N SER A 59 7.55 -1.89 -13.96
CA SER A 59 8.77 -1.82 -13.14
C SER A 59 10.07 -2.07 -13.91
N ALA A 60 10.02 -2.85 -15.00
CA ALA A 60 11.19 -3.16 -15.83
C ALA A 60 11.56 -2.02 -16.80
N VAL A 61 10.65 -1.10 -17.09
CA VAL A 61 10.85 0.00 -18.06
C VAL A 61 10.80 1.39 -17.44
N ASP A 62 10.20 1.50 -16.24
CA ASP A 62 10.14 2.74 -15.48
C ASP A 62 11.44 2.95 -14.69
N ASN A 63 12.21 3.98 -15.05
CA ASN A 63 13.40 4.39 -14.31
C ASN A 63 13.04 5.27 -13.08
N ILE A 64 12.06 4.84 -12.28
CA ILE A 64 11.65 5.57 -11.08
C ILE A 64 12.39 5.00 -9.88
N SER A 65 13.17 5.86 -9.22
CA SER A 65 13.98 5.47 -8.06
C SER A 65 13.19 5.33 -6.76
N VAL A 66 12.14 6.14 -6.58
CA VAL A 66 11.35 6.20 -5.35
C VAL A 66 9.86 6.26 -5.67
N LEU A 67 9.06 5.45 -4.99
CA LEU A 67 7.60 5.50 -5.03
C LEU A 67 7.07 5.73 -3.61
N ILE A 68 6.11 6.64 -3.49
CA ILE A 68 5.46 6.95 -2.22
C ILE A 68 4.00 6.53 -2.33
N PHE A 69 3.56 5.68 -1.40
CA PHE A 69 2.16 5.24 -1.30
C PHE A 69 1.56 5.73 0.01
N ASP A 70 0.47 6.47 -0.11
CA ASP A 70 -0.37 6.90 1.01
C ASP A 70 -1.74 6.26 0.88
N GLU A 71 -2.37 5.95 2.03
CA GLU A 71 -3.71 5.36 2.12
C GLU A 71 -3.93 4.05 1.36
N ILE A 72 -2.88 3.31 0.99
CA ILE A 72 -2.98 2.11 0.16
C ILE A 72 -3.81 0.98 0.80
N ASP A 73 -3.89 0.97 2.13
CA ASP A 73 -4.66 0.03 2.96
C ASP A 73 -6.07 0.51 3.29
N THR A 74 -6.46 1.73 2.88
CA THR A 74 -7.80 2.27 3.13
C THR A 74 -8.87 1.51 2.37
N GLY A 75 -9.93 1.11 3.10
CA GLY A 75 -11.10 0.44 2.53
C GLY A 75 -10.89 -1.04 2.17
N ILE A 76 -9.79 -1.66 2.60
CA ILE A 76 -9.51 -3.09 2.42
C ILE A 76 -9.12 -3.77 3.73
N SER A 77 -9.28 -5.09 3.80
CA SER A 77 -8.93 -5.87 4.98
C SER A 77 -8.51 -7.30 4.62
N GLY A 78 -8.03 -8.04 5.61
CA GLY A 78 -7.75 -9.47 5.51
C GLY A 78 -6.77 -9.82 4.38
N GLU A 79 -7.18 -10.76 3.53
CA GLU A 79 -6.35 -11.29 2.45
C GLU A 79 -5.94 -10.23 1.41
N THR A 80 -6.79 -9.23 1.17
CA THR A 80 -6.48 -8.17 0.21
C THR A 80 -5.30 -7.32 0.67
N VAL A 81 -5.26 -6.95 1.95
CA VAL A 81 -4.12 -6.21 2.54
C VAL A 81 -2.84 -7.03 2.47
N ARG A 82 -2.93 -8.34 2.73
CA ARG A 82 -1.77 -9.25 2.64
C ARG A 82 -1.18 -9.27 1.23
N ARG A 83 -2.03 -9.35 0.21
CA ARG A 83 -1.60 -9.31 -1.20
C ARG A 83 -0.99 -7.97 -1.59
N VAL A 84 -1.53 -6.86 -1.09
CA VAL A 84 -0.94 -5.52 -1.28
C VAL A 84 0.46 -5.47 -0.67
N ALA A 85 0.63 -5.96 0.57
CA ALA A 85 1.92 -6.00 1.25
C ALA A 85 2.96 -6.86 0.49
N GLU A 86 2.54 -8.00 -0.08
CA GLU A 86 3.39 -8.84 -0.91
C GLU A 86 3.82 -8.13 -2.20
N LYS A 87 2.91 -7.41 -2.85
CA LYS A 87 3.22 -6.65 -4.07
C LYS A 87 4.13 -5.45 -3.80
N LEU A 88 3.94 -4.74 -2.70
CA LEU A 88 4.86 -3.69 -2.26
C LEU A 88 6.27 -4.26 -2.03
N ARG A 89 6.37 -5.41 -1.35
CA ARG A 89 7.66 -6.09 -1.12
C ARG A 89 8.32 -6.57 -2.42
N GLU A 90 7.53 -7.07 -3.37
CA GLU A 90 8.04 -7.47 -4.70
C GLU A 90 8.63 -6.26 -5.43
N LEU A 91 7.89 -5.16 -5.50
CA LEU A 91 8.30 -3.94 -6.18
C LEU A 91 9.52 -3.29 -5.49
N SER A 92 9.62 -3.41 -4.15
CA SER A 92 10.74 -2.84 -3.38
C SER A 92 12.11 -3.47 -3.64
N ARG A 93 12.18 -4.54 -4.42
CA ARG A 93 13.47 -5.14 -4.82
C ARG A 93 14.25 -4.26 -5.79
N ASN A 94 13.55 -3.47 -6.59
CA ASN A 94 14.15 -2.66 -7.67
C ASN A 94 13.90 -1.16 -7.49
N THR A 95 13.00 -0.77 -6.59
CA THR A 95 12.58 0.63 -6.39
C THR A 95 12.42 0.89 -4.91
N GLN A 96 12.91 2.03 -4.41
CA GLN A 96 12.64 2.41 -3.03
C GLN A 96 11.16 2.69 -2.84
N ILE A 97 10.54 2.03 -1.85
CA ILE A 97 9.13 2.23 -1.50
C ILE A 97 9.04 2.93 -0.15
N ILE A 98 8.32 4.03 -0.11
CA ILE A 98 7.90 4.70 1.13
C ILE A 98 6.39 4.51 1.21
N CYS A 99 5.90 3.92 2.31
CA CYS A 99 4.48 3.65 2.49
C CYS A 99 4.01 4.19 3.85
N VAL A 100 2.97 5.02 3.83
CA VAL A 100 2.26 5.42 5.04
C VAL A 100 1.10 4.44 5.25
N THR A 101 1.09 3.76 6.40
CA THR A 101 0.12 2.68 6.65
C THR A 101 -0.19 2.53 8.14
N HIS A 102 -1.39 2.10 8.43
CA HIS A 102 -1.82 1.63 9.75
C HIS A 102 -2.05 0.10 9.78
N SER A 103 -1.69 -0.60 8.70
CA SER A 103 -1.83 -2.04 8.57
C SER A 103 -0.61 -2.78 9.13
N PRO A 104 -0.78 -3.69 10.10
CA PRO A 104 0.30 -4.51 10.62
C PRO A 104 0.91 -5.42 9.54
N GLN A 105 0.12 -5.86 8.55
CA GLN A 105 0.56 -6.71 7.46
C GLN A 105 1.54 -5.98 6.53
N ILE A 106 1.29 -4.69 6.24
CA ILE A 106 2.17 -3.88 5.40
C ILE A 106 3.41 -3.47 6.21
N ALA A 107 3.23 -2.94 7.43
CA ALA A 107 4.34 -2.52 8.30
C ALA A 107 5.31 -3.68 8.59
N GLY A 108 4.78 -4.90 8.82
CA GLY A 108 5.61 -6.08 9.10
C GLY A 108 6.44 -6.58 7.92
N LYS A 109 6.06 -6.24 6.67
CA LYS A 109 6.85 -6.60 5.47
C LYS A 109 7.91 -5.56 5.10
N ALA A 110 7.91 -4.39 5.72
CA ALA A 110 8.90 -3.35 5.48
C ALA A 110 10.30 -3.80 5.96
N GLN A 111 11.36 -3.31 5.32
CA GLN A 111 12.74 -3.51 5.76
C GLN A 111 13.09 -2.56 6.91
N GLN A 112 12.63 -1.31 6.82
CA GLN A 112 12.77 -0.28 7.83
C GLN A 112 11.37 0.24 8.21
N GLN A 113 11.22 0.67 9.46
CA GLN A 113 9.98 1.25 9.95
C GLN A 113 10.26 2.50 10.75
N PHE A 114 9.53 3.56 10.46
CA PHE A 114 9.57 4.81 11.18
C PHE A 114 8.28 4.99 11.99
N PHE A 115 8.43 5.38 13.23
CA PHE A 115 7.33 5.75 14.10
C PHE A 115 7.11 7.25 14.03
N ILE A 116 5.88 7.65 13.75
CA ILE A 116 5.48 9.05 13.66
C ILE A 116 4.54 9.35 14.81
N LYS A 117 4.88 10.36 15.60
CA LYS A 117 4.06 10.83 16.73
C LYS A 117 3.90 12.34 16.69
N LYS A 118 2.68 12.80 16.94
CA LYS A 118 2.41 14.22 17.20
C LYS A 118 2.48 14.46 18.70
N GLU A 119 3.29 15.40 19.12
CA GLU A 119 3.44 15.83 20.52
C GLU A 119 3.11 17.32 20.63
N ILE A 120 2.57 17.72 21.78
CA ILE A 120 2.33 19.14 22.05
C ILE A 120 3.44 19.61 22.97
N GLU A 121 4.32 20.45 22.45
CA GLU A 121 5.37 21.12 23.21
C GLU A 121 5.16 22.62 23.16
N ASN A 122 5.11 23.28 24.32
CA ASN A 122 4.90 24.74 24.45
C ASN A 122 3.64 25.27 23.72
N GLY A 123 2.57 24.47 23.66
CA GLY A 123 1.31 24.86 23.00
C GLY A 123 1.34 24.71 21.46
N LEU A 124 2.42 24.21 20.88
CA LEU A 124 2.56 23.91 19.46
C LEU A 124 2.57 22.40 19.23
N THR A 125 1.95 21.97 18.14
CA THR A 125 1.98 20.56 17.74
C THR A 125 3.22 20.31 16.90
N GLU A 126 4.10 19.45 17.38
CA GLU A 126 5.29 18.98 16.66
C GLU A 126 5.11 17.54 16.20
N THR A 127 5.60 17.23 14.99
CA THR A 127 5.64 15.87 14.48
C THR A 127 7.05 15.33 14.67
N LYS A 128 7.18 14.30 15.50
CA LYS A 128 8.46 13.60 15.71
C LYS A 128 8.48 12.31 14.91
N VAL A 129 9.61 12.04 14.25
CA VAL A 129 9.83 10.85 13.44
C VAL A 129 11.06 10.13 13.98
N ARG A 130 10.94 8.82 14.20
CA ARG A 130 12.01 7.99 14.75
C ARG A 130 12.04 6.63 14.05
N GLU A 131 13.23 6.18 13.66
CA GLU A 131 13.43 4.81 13.16
C GLU A 131 13.31 3.81 14.32
N LEU A 132 12.66 2.67 14.07
CA LEU A 132 12.45 1.60 15.02
C LEU A 132 13.47 0.47 14.79
N ASN A 133 14.11 0.01 15.86
CA ASN A 133 14.86 -1.25 15.85
C ASN A 133 13.89 -2.47 15.82
N THR A 134 14.44 -3.68 15.70
CA THR A 134 13.62 -4.89 15.53
C THR A 134 12.66 -5.13 16.70
N GLU A 135 13.09 -4.93 17.94
CA GLU A 135 12.24 -5.13 19.12
C GLU A 135 11.13 -4.07 19.20
N GLU A 136 11.47 -2.84 18.90
CA GLU A 136 10.51 -1.73 18.83
C GLU A 136 9.48 -1.93 17.71
N ARG A 137 9.90 -2.45 16.56
CA ARG A 137 9.01 -2.82 15.46
C ARG A 137 8.02 -3.89 15.87
N ILE A 138 8.46 -4.94 16.55
CA ILE A 138 7.58 -6.00 17.07
C ILE A 138 6.52 -5.40 17.99
N ARG A 139 6.94 -4.52 18.92
CA ARG A 139 6.03 -3.86 19.86
C ARG A 139 5.04 -2.94 19.15
N GLU A 140 5.51 -2.15 18.18
CA GLU A 140 4.63 -1.25 17.43
C GLU A 140 3.61 -2.01 16.57
N ILE A 141 4.02 -3.10 15.90
CA ILE A 141 3.10 -3.95 15.15
C ILE A 141 2.09 -4.62 16.11
N ALA A 142 2.53 -5.08 17.28
CA ALA A 142 1.63 -5.61 18.30
C ALA A 142 0.62 -4.55 18.79
N ARG A 143 1.06 -3.30 18.95
CA ARG A 143 0.20 -2.15 19.29
C ARG A 143 -0.84 -1.88 18.17
N ILE A 144 -0.44 -1.94 16.92
CA ILE A 144 -1.37 -1.78 15.78
C ILE A 144 -2.42 -2.90 15.77
N ILE A 145 -2.05 -4.13 16.18
CA ILE A 145 -2.96 -5.29 16.22
C ILE A 145 -3.96 -5.18 17.38
N SER A 146 -3.51 -4.79 18.58
CA SER A 146 -4.29 -4.91 19.83
C SER A 146 -4.63 -3.56 20.49
N GLY A 147 -4.23 -2.44 19.88
CA GLY A 147 -4.28 -1.15 20.55
C GLY A 147 -3.22 -1.03 21.65
N ASP A 148 -3.46 -0.15 22.62
CA ASP A 148 -2.49 0.12 23.70
C ASP A 148 -2.31 -1.04 24.68
N ASN A 149 -3.23 -2.03 24.66
CA ASN A 149 -3.14 -3.22 25.51
C ASN A 149 -2.36 -4.34 24.80
N ILE A 150 -1.04 -4.22 24.81
CA ILE A 150 -0.16 -5.20 24.18
C ILE A 150 -0.12 -6.49 25.02
N THR A 151 -0.50 -7.61 24.40
CA THR A 151 -0.49 -8.95 24.99
C THR A 151 0.63 -9.81 24.41
N GLU A 152 0.97 -10.91 25.10
CA GLU A 152 1.89 -11.90 24.55
C GLU A 152 1.40 -12.48 23.20
N ALA A 153 0.10 -12.69 23.08
CA ALA A 153 -0.50 -13.14 21.82
C ALA A 153 -0.31 -12.14 20.68
N SER A 154 -0.48 -10.83 20.92
CA SER A 154 -0.25 -9.80 19.90
C SER A 154 1.22 -9.68 19.52
N VAL A 155 2.14 -9.85 20.47
CA VAL A 155 3.60 -9.88 20.21
C VAL A 155 3.97 -11.09 19.35
N ASN A 156 3.43 -12.28 19.66
CA ASN A 156 3.68 -13.48 18.88
C ASN A 156 3.15 -13.34 17.45
N HIS A 157 1.94 -12.79 17.31
CA HIS A 157 1.35 -12.54 15.99
C HIS A 157 2.16 -11.47 15.20
N ALA A 158 2.69 -10.44 15.86
CA ALA A 158 3.58 -9.47 15.23
C ALA A 158 4.86 -10.13 14.69
N LYS A 159 5.48 -11.02 15.46
CA LYS A 159 6.64 -11.82 15.02
C LYS A 159 6.32 -12.70 13.82
N GLU A 160 5.14 -13.31 13.79
CA GLU A 160 4.66 -14.12 12.67
C GLU A 160 4.52 -13.28 11.39
N ILE A 161 3.86 -12.12 11.46
CA ILE A 161 3.71 -11.19 10.33
C ILE A 161 5.07 -10.75 9.78
N MET A 162 6.04 -10.48 10.66
CA MET A 162 7.40 -10.11 10.28
C MET A 162 8.24 -11.28 9.73
N GLY A 163 7.74 -12.53 9.85
CA GLY A 163 8.49 -13.74 9.49
C GLY A 163 9.61 -14.09 10.46
N LEU A 164 9.54 -13.58 11.69
CA LEU A 164 10.49 -13.84 12.77
C LEU A 164 10.04 -14.98 13.69
N TRP A 165 8.92 -15.62 13.38
CA TRP A 165 8.40 -16.77 14.12
C TRP A 165 9.30 -17.99 13.91
N ASP A 166 9.90 -18.49 14.98
CA ASP A 166 10.68 -19.72 14.93
C ASP A 166 9.72 -20.92 14.78
N LYS A 167 9.69 -21.54 13.60
CA LYS A 167 8.83 -22.71 13.29
C LYS A 167 9.18 -23.98 14.11
N LYS A 168 10.00 -23.84 15.17
CA LYS A 168 10.54 -24.96 15.96
C LYS A 168 9.63 -25.48 17.08
N VAL A 169 8.38 -25.05 17.17
CA VAL A 169 7.44 -25.62 18.15
C VAL A 169 6.16 -26.06 17.45
N LEU A 170 6.24 -27.13 16.68
CA LEU A 170 5.14 -28.02 16.39
C LEU A 170 5.69 -29.44 16.54
N ILE A 171 5.68 -29.91 17.76
CA ILE A 171 5.66 -31.35 18.10
C ILE A 171 4.34 -31.61 18.81
#